data_04199ca9418f4a379f0a0f1de7831eb1
#
_entry.id   04199ca9418f4a379f0a0f1de7831eb1
#
_cell.length_a   1.000
_cell.length_b   1.000
_cell.length_c   1.000
_cell.angle_alpha   90.00
_cell.angle_beta   90.00
_cell.angle_gamma   90.00
#
_symmetry.space_group_name_H-M   'P 1'
#
loop_
_entity.id
_entity.type
_entity.pdbx_description
1 polymer ?
#
loop_
_entity_poly.entity_id
_entity_poly.type
_entity_poly.pdbx_seq_one_letter_code
_entity_poly.pdbx_strand_id
1 'polypeptide(L)'
;AVIREPVGRALDLGTGCGIQALHLDAHCTQIVATDTNERALALAAATARLNGMSWDLRRGSLFEPVAGERFDLIVSNPPFVVGSGGQDYIYRDSGMAGDSVCERLIGEIADHLNPGGTAQILANWIVREGEPWEARVSGWLAGTGLDAWVVQRELADPISYVSLWLSDAGESQEDLVRRGSQWLDWFRRERIAGIGMGLITLRAPAAGETRAPDQVIEEITAAGEEVTGYEAKAFLDRRTYLRETSDEQLLAARLSTAPVMLEQQSLPGEDGWQQVGASVRRPGGPGAVVGVDEVFTALLAGCRGVVPLATLIEILAGFHGVDADALAEAALPAVREAIGRGILYEARQAP
;
A
#
# COMPACT_ATOMS: atom_id res chain seq x y z
N ALA A 1 -3.67 -2.71 8.27
CA ALA A 1 -3.57 -1.68 7.21
C ALA A 1 -4.94 -1.17 6.72
N VAL A 2 -6.05 -1.56 7.35
CA VAL A 2 -7.40 -1.14 6.91
C VAL A 2 -7.64 0.33 7.26
N ILE A 3 -8.14 1.11 6.29
CA ILE A 3 -8.59 2.49 6.49
C ILE A 3 -9.81 2.47 7.43
N ARG A 4 -9.76 3.24 8.52
CA ARG A 4 -10.74 3.21 9.61
C ARG A 4 -11.58 4.50 9.69
N GLU A 5 -11.96 5.04 8.56
CA GLU A 5 -12.94 6.12 8.54
C GLU A 5 -14.36 5.56 8.61
N PRO A 6 -15.32 6.31 9.17
CA PRO A 6 -16.72 5.91 9.15
C PRO A 6 -17.21 5.74 7.73
N VAL A 7 -17.72 4.57 7.38
CA VAL A 7 -18.29 4.26 6.07
C VAL A 7 -19.67 3.63 6.21
N GLY A 8 -20.50 3.78 5.18
CA GLY A 8 -21.84 3.22 5.16
C GLY A 8 -21.80 1.69 5.02
N ARG A 9 -21.14 1.20 3.98
CA ARG A 9 -21.20 -0.21 3.62
C ARG A 9 -19.82 -0.78 3.30
N ALA A 10 -19.45 -1.88 3.96
CA ALA A 10 -18.18 -2.57 3.75
C ALA A 10 -18.40 -4.03 3.31
N LEU A 11 -17.43 -4.54 2.53
CA LEU A 11 -17.32 -5.94 2.14
C LEU A 11 -16.05 -6.56 2.72
N ASP A 12 -16.19 -7.66 3.45
CA ASP A 12 -15.12 -8.58 3.81
C ASP A 12 -15.14 -9.78 2.86
N LEU A 13 -14.26 -9.77 1.87
CA LEU A 13 -14.20 -10.77 0.81
C LEU A 13 -13.27 -11.91 1.19
N GLY A 14 -13.81 -13.13 1.33
CA GLY A 14 -13.06 -14.27 1.86
C GLY A 14 -12.91 -14.16 3.39
N THR A 15 -14.03 -13.96 4.08
CA THR A 15 -14.07 -13.58 5.51
C THR A 15 -13.48 -14.61 6.48
N GLY A 16 -13.41 -15.89 6.07
CA GLY A 16 -12.95 -16.94 6.97
C GLY A 16 -13.79 -17.02 8.25
N CYS A 17 -13.16 -16.87 9.40
CA CYS A 17 -13.85 -16.83 10.70
C CYS A 17 -14.36 -15.44 11.10
N GLY A 18 -14.31 -14.44 10.21
CA GLY A 18 -14.87 -13.10 10.45
C GLY A 18 -13.94 -12.11 11.14
N ILE A 19 -12.62 -12.35 11.13
CA ILE A 19 -11.65 -11.46 11.81
C ILE A 19 -11.65 -10.05 11.21
N GLN A 20 -11.66 -9.93 9.89
CA GLN A 20 -11.69 -8.60 9.25
C GLN A 20 -13.04 -7.93 9.45
N ALA A 21 -14.15 -8.66 9.30
CA ALA A 21 -15.49 -8.17 9.60
C ALA A 21 -15.59 -7.64 11.04
N LEU A 22 -14.98 -8.32 12.01
CA LEU A 22 -14.93 -7.89 13.41
C LEU A 22 -14.24 -6.53 13.58
N HIS A 23 -13.13 -6.31 12.85
CA HIS A 23 -12.43 -5.02 12.87
C HIS A 23 -13.19 -3.92 12.13
N LEU A 24 -13.95 -4.25 11.08
CA LEU A 24 -14.77 -3.30 10.32
C LEU A 24 -15.95 -2.78 11.12
N ASP A 25 -16.52 -3.58 12.01
CA ASP A 25 -17.73 -3.24 12.80
C ASP A 25 -17.59 -1.94 13.61
N ALA A 26 -16.35 -1.62 14.02
CA ALA A 26 -16.07 -0.42 14.79
C ALA A 26 -16.29 0.90 14.01
N HIS A 27 -16.37 0.86 12.68
CA HIS A 27 -16.43 2.06 11.84
C HIS A 27 -17.31 1.90 10.57
N CYS A 28 -17.97 0.76 10.41
CA CYS A 28 -18.88 0.50 9.27
C CYS A 28 -20.31 0.30 9.75
N THR A 29 -21.27 0.89 9.04
CA THR A 29 -22.68 0.76 9.41
C THR A 29 -23.28 -0.58 9.00
N GLN A 30 -22.86 -1.11 7.85
CA GLN A 30 -23.28 -2.39 7.29
C GLN A 30 -22.09 -3.18 6.81
N ILE A 31 -22.01 -4.44 7.19
CA ILE A 31 -20.97 -5.36 6.77
C ILE A 31 -21.60 -6.53 6.01
N VAL A 32 -21.15 -6.72 4.78
CA VAL A 32 -21.35 -7.95 4.02
C VAL A 32 -20.05 -8.75 4.12
N ALA A 33 -20.15 -10.04 4.46
CA ALA A 33 -19.00 -10.91 4.55
C ALA A 33 -19.25 -12.18 3.71
N THR A 34 -18.32 -12.50 2.83
CA THR A 34 -18.48 -13.60 1.88
C THR A 34 -17.39 -14.64 2.04
N ASP A 35 -17.73 -15.90 1.77
CA ASP A 35 -16.78 -17.01 1.70
C ASP A 35 -17.35 -18.15 0.83
N THR A 36 -16.49 -18.95 0.24
CA THR A 36 -16.91 -20.18 -0.49
C THR A 36 -17.22 -21.33 0.46
N ASN A 37 -16.63 -21.30 1.66
CA ASN A 37 -16.67 -22.39 2.65
C ASN A 37 -17.78 -22.18 3.69
N GLU A 38 -18.75 -23.07 3.73
CA GLU A 38 -19.85 -23.03 4.73
C GLU A 38 -19.36 -23.05 6.19
N ARG A 39 -18.27 -23.79 6.46
CA ARG A 39 -17.69 -23.83 7.81
C ARG A 39 -17.10 -22.48 8.20
N ALA A 40 -16.45 -21.78 7.26
CA ALA A 40 -15.95 -20.43 7.46
C ALA A 40 -17.10 -19.49 7.82
N LEU A 41 -18.19 -19.49 7.05
CA LEU A 41 -19.37 -18.68 7.35
C LEU A 41 -20.04 -19.03 8.68
N ALA A 42 -20.07 -20.30 9.05
CA ALA A 42 -20.56 -20.72 10.38
C ALA A 42 -19.69 -20.17 11.53
N LEU A 43 -18.36 -20.14 11.35
CA LEU A 43 -17.44 -19.53 12.29
C LEU A 43 -17.61 -18.00 12.33
N ALA A 44 -17.75 -17.34 11.20
CA ALA A 44 -18.02 -15.90 11.13
C ALA A 44 -19.34 -15.53 11.83
N ALA A 45 -20.40 -16.34 11.64
CA ALA A 45 -21.67 -16.18 12.36
C ALA A 45 -21.52 -16.36 13.88
N ALA A 46 -20.67 -17.28 14.32
CA ALA A 46 -20.38 -17.46 15.74
C ALA A 46 -19.58 -16.25 16.29
N THR A 47 -18.58 -15.78 15.55
CA THR A 47 -17.81 -14.57 15.90
C THR A 47 -18.71 -13.37 16.07
N ALA A 48 -19.62 -13.11 15.10
CA ALA A 48 -20.57 -12.01 15.16
C ALA A 48 -21.44 -12.12 16.45
N ARG A 49 -22.06 -13.27 16.67
CA ARG A 49 -22.95 -13.49 17.84
C ARG A 49 -22.22 -13.31 19.18
N LEU A 50 -21.01 -13.84 19.30
CA LEU A 50 -20.22 -13.73 20.53
C LEU A 50 -19.86 -12.26 20.87
N ASN A 51 -19.79 -11.40 19.84
CA ASN A 51 -19.48 -9.98 19.99
C ASN A 51 -20.73 -9.08 19.94
N GLY A 52 -21.94 -9.66 19.87
CA GLY A 52 -23.19 -8.88 19.78
C GLY A 52 -23.39 -8.16 18.47
N MET A 53 -22.74 -8.61 17.41
CA MET A 53 -22.75 -8.03 16.06
C MET A 53 -23.67 -8.81 15.11
N SER A 54 -24.05 -8.18 13.99
CA SER A 54 -24.85 -8.80 12.94
C SER A 54 -24.30 -8.42 11.59
N TRP A 55 -23.84 -9.43 10.85
CA TRP A 55 -23.28 -9.28 9.50
C TRP A 55 -24.13 -10.03 8.47
N ASP A 56 -24.17 -9.53 7.25
CA ASP A 56 -24.80 -10.21 6.11
C ASP A 56 -23.81 -11.23 5.52
N LEU A 57 -24.00 -12.50 5.87
CA LEU A 57 -23.09 -13.59 5.49
C LEU A 57 -23.61 -14.26 4.21
N ARG A 58 -22.79 -14.31 3.17
CA ARG A 58 -23.17 -14.86 1.89
C ARG A 58 -22.15 -15.86 1.36
N ARG A 59 -22.63 -16.97 0.81
CA ARG A 59 -21.78 -17.99 0.22
C ARG A 59 -21.59 -17.73 -1.28
N GLY A 60 -20.35 -17.81 -1.76
CA GLY A 60 -19.98 -17.77 -3.17
C GLY A 60 -18.52 -17.41 -3.38
N SER A 61 -18.09 -17.43 -4.63
CA SER A 61 -16.71 -17.18 -5.04
C SER A 61 -16.52 -15.72 -5.43
N LEU A 62 -15.47 -15.09 -4.94
CA LEU A 62 -15.12 -13.70 -5.23
C LEU A 62 -16.35 -12.77 -5.13
N PHE A 63 -16.68 -12.05 -6.19
CA PHE A 63 -17.79 -11.09 -6.21
C PHE A 63 -19.15 -11.67 -6.61
N GLU A 64 -19.26 -12.97 -6.92
CA GLU A 64 -20.54 -13.60 -7.27
C GLU A 64 -21.67 -13.34 -6.26
N PRO A 65 -21.46 -13.45 -4.94
CA PRO A 65 -22.52 -13.22 -3.95
C PRO A 65 -22.98 -11.77 -3.85
N VAL A 66 -22.22 -10.84 -4.42
CA VAL A 66 -22.44 -9.39 -4.36
C VAL A 66 -22.52 -8.77 -5.76
N ALA A 67 -22.87 -9.57 -6.77
CA ALA A 67 -22.96 -9.12 -8.15
C ALA A 67 -23.90 -7.89 -8.28
N GLY A 68 -23.39 -6.82 -8.91
CA GLY A 68 -24.11 -5.57 -9.09
C GLY A 68 -24.21 -4.66 -7.84
N GLU A 69 -23.58 -5.04 -6.73
CA GLU A 69 -23.52 -4.23 -5.51
C GLU A 69 -22.20 -3.45 -5.43
N ARG A 70 -22.26 -2.30 -4.73
CA ARG A 70 -21.09 -1.43 -4.52
C ARG A 70 -20.90 -1.13 -3.04
N PHE A 71 -19.65 -0.89 -2.67
CA PHE A 71 -19.20 -0.71 -1.28
C PHE A 71 -18.31 0.53 -1.14
N ASP A 72 -18.33 1.12 0.03
CA ASP A 72 -17.44 2.22 0.38
C ASP A 72 -16.06 1.72 0.78
N LEU A 73 -16.02 0.50 1.32
CA LEU A 73 -14.78 -0.17 1.71
C LEU A 73 -14.85 -1.65 1.36
N ILE A 74 -13.82 -2.15 0.69
CA ILE A 74 -13.63 -3.58 0.45
C ILE A 74 -12.32 -4.00 1.10
N VAL A 75 -12.35 -5.06 1.89
CA VAL A 75 -11.14 -5.69 2.44
C VAL A 75 -11.08 -7.14 2.02
N SER A 76 -9.87 -7.63 1.77
CA SER A 76 -9.67 -9.04 1.47
C SER A 76 -8.30 -9.54 1.95
N ASN A 77 -8.33 -10.71 2.55
CA ASN A 77 -7.17 -11.57 2.74
C ASN A 77 -7.44 -12.86 1.98
N PRO A 78 -7.32 -12.86 0.65
CA PRO A 78 -7.71 -13.98 -0.18
C PRO A 78 -6.76 -15.17 -0.02
N PRO A 79 -7.11 -16.36 -0.53
CA PRO A 79 -6.17 -17.48 -0.59
C PRO A 79 -5.11 -17.22 -1.66
N PHE A 80 -4.10 -16.41 -1.31
CA PHE A 80 -3.09 -15.84 -2.21
C PHE A 80 -1.83 -16.71 -2.38
N VAL A 81 -1.80 -17.94 -1.87
CA VAL A 81 -0.61 -18.80 -2.00
C VAL A 81 -0.36 -19.16 -3.45
N VAL A 82 0.83 -18.80 -3.94
CA VAL A 82 1.25 -19.03 -5.32
C VAL A 82 1.68 -20.48 -5.51
N GLY A 83 0.91 -21.23 -6.29
CA GLY A 83 1.17 -22.65 -6.59
C GLY A 83 0.66 -23.05 -7.97
N SER A 84 0.74 -24.33 -8.31
CA SER A 84 0.35 -24.86 -9.62
C SER A 84 -1.16 -24.97 -9.86
N GLY A 85 -1.99 -24.51 -8.90
CA GLY A 85 -3.46 -24.58 -9.00
C GLY A 85 -4.08 -25.84 -8.35
N GLY A 86 -3.33 -26.56 -7.53
CA GLY A 86 -3.89 -27.61 -6.66
C GLY A 86 -4.80 -27.04 -5.58
N GLN A 87 -5.72 -27.86 -5.06
CA GLN A 87 -6.57 -27.51 -3.91
C GLN A 87 -6.31 -28.47 -2.75
N ASP A 88 -5.05 -28.51 -2.31
CA ASP A 88 -4.67 -29.40 -1.21
C ASP A 88 -5.11 -28.85 0.16
N TYR A 89 -5.16 -27.51 0.29
CA TYR A 89 -5.55 -26.82 1.52
C TYR A 89 -6.59 -25.73 1.23
N ILE A 90 -7.84 -25.97 1.61
CA ILE A 90 -9.02 -25.13 1.31
C ILE A 90 -8.85 -23.68 1.78
N TYR A 91 -8.07 -23.43 2.84
CA TYR A 91 -7.93 -22.11 3.43
C TYR A 91 -6.85 -21.23 2.79
N ARG A 92 -5.94 -21.79 1.97
CA ARG A 92 -4.82 -21.07 1.36
C ARG A 92 -4.72 -21.23 -0.15
N ASP A 93 -5.23 -22.36 -0.67
CA ASP A 93 -5.13 -22.71 -2.08
C ASP A 93 -6.38 -22.22 -2.81
N SER A 94 -6.21 -21.32 -3.75
CA SER A 94 -7.33 -20.75 -4.53
C SER A 94 -7.94 -21.73 -5.54
N GLY A 95 -7.23 -22.81 -5.86
CA GLY A 95 -7.54 -23.68 -7.01
C GLY A 95 -7.18 -23.05 -8.37
N MET A 96 -6.62 -21.83 -8.35
CA MET A 96 -6.14 -21.12 -9.52
C MET A 96 -4.61 -21.15 -9.55
N ALA A 97 -4.02 -21.29 -10.73
CA ALA A 97 -2.57 -21.35 -10.87
C ALA A 97 -1.94 -19.97 -10.67
N GLY A 98 -0.79 -19.97 -10.03
CA GLY A 98 0.00 -18.76 -9.81
C GLY A 98 -0.68 -17.76 -8.87
N ASP A 99 -0.70 -16.53 -9.26
CA ASP A 99 -1.28 -15.37 -8.57
C ASP A 99 -2.60 -14.89 -9.24
N SER A 100 -3.21 -15.76 -10.07
CA SER A 100 -4.42 -15.44 -10.85
C SER A 100 -5.63 -15.05 -9.99
N VAL A 101 -5.69 -15.50 -8.73
CA VAL A 101 -6.76 -15.06 -7.81
C VAL A 101 -6.63 -13.58 -7.48
N CYS A 102 -5.41 -13.10 -7.25
CA CYS A 102 -5.14 -11.68 -6.98
C CYS A 102 -5.39 -10.84 -8.24
N GLU A 103 -4.90 -11.29 -9.39
CA GLU A 103 -5.15 -10.65 -10.69
C GLU A 103 -6.64 -10.48 -10.97
N ARG A 104 -7.42 -11.55 -10.83
CA ARG A 104 -8.86 -11.52 -11.05
C ARG A 104 -9.58 -10.60 -10.07
N LEU A 105 -9.23 -10.69 -8.79
CA LEU A 105 -9.81 -9.86 -7.75
C LEU A 105 -9.59 -8.37 -8.03
N ILE A 106 -8.37 -7.97 -8.39
CA ILE A 106 -8.03 -6.59 -8.75
C ILE A 106 -8.79 -6.14 -10.00
N GLY A 107 -8.90 -7.00 -11.01
CA GLY A 107 -9.61 -6.69 -12.26
C GLY A 107 -11.11 -6.45 -12.07
N GLU A 108 -11.75 -7.16 -11.14
CA GLU A 108 -13.20 -7.06 -10.88
C GLU A 108 -13.57 -5.99 -9.86
N ILE A 109 -12.64 -5.58 -8.97
CA ILE A 109 -12.94 -4.76 -7.79
C ILE A 109 -13.50 -3.36 -8.12
N ALA A 110 -13.10 -2.79 -9.27
CA ALA A 110 -13.54 -1.46 -9.70
C ALA A 110 -15.08 -1.38 -9.86
N ASP A 111 -15.70 -2.47 -10.30
CA ASP A 111 -17.15 -2.55 -10.49
C ASP A 111 -17.92 -2.60 -9.16
N HIS A 112 -17.22 -2.88 -8.07
CA HIS A 112 -17.79 -3.04 -6.74
C HIS A 112 -17.45 -1.91 -5.76
N LEU A 113 -16.74 -0.86 -6.21
CA LEU A 113 -16.48 0.33 -5.40
C LEU A 113 -17.47 1.44 -5.71
N ASN A 114 -17.98 2.08 -4.66
CA ASN A 114 -18.66 3.37 -4.77
C ASN A 114 -17.66 4.45 -5.22
N PRO A 115 -18.11 5.56 -5.83
CA PRO A 115 -17.23 6.70 -6.07
C PRO A 115 -16.55 7.17 -4.78
N GLY A 116 -15.23 7.32 -4.81
CA GLY A 116 -14.41 7.63 -3.64
C GLY A 116 -14.17 6.43 -2.69
N GLY A 117 -14.80 5.29 -2.95
CA GLY A 117 -14.62 4.07 -2.17
C GLY A 117 -13.20 3.51 -2.25
N THR A 118 -12.79 2.78 -1.23
CA THR A 118 -11.43 2.23 -1.11
C THR A 118 -11.43 0.71 -0.98
N ALA A 119 -10.34 0.09 -1.40
CA ALA A 119 -10.13 -1.33 -1.17
C ALA A 119 -8.71 -1.61 -0.66
N GLN A 120 -8.57 -2.61 0.21
CA GLN A 120 -7.30 -3.02 0.78
C GLN A 120 -7.17 -4.54 0.79
N ILE A 121 -6.13 -5.02 0.14
CA ILE A 121 -5.98 -6.43 -0.20
C ILE A 121 -4.55 -6.86 0.15
N LEU A 122 -4.44 -7.96 0.90
CA LEU A 122 -3.18 -8.70 0.98
C LEU A 122 -3.03 -9.52 -0.30
N ALA A 123 -1.85 -9.47 -0.90
CA ALA A 123 -1.61 -10.15 -2.16
C ALA A 123 -0.18 -10.69 -2.26
N ASN A 124 -0.05 -11.77 -2.99
CA ASN A 124 1.23 -12.27 -3.49
C ASN A 124 1.24 -12.17 -5.01
N TRP A 125 2.41 -11.93 -5.58
CA TRP A 125 2.63 -11.87 -7.01
C TRP A 125 3.89 -12.57 -7.43
N ILE A 126 3.87 -13.12 -8.63
CA ILE A 126 5.01 -13.80 -9.23
C ILE A 126 6.02 -12.77 -9.74
N VAL A 127 7.29 -12.99 -9.40
CA VAL A 127 8.43 -12.28 -9.99
C VAL A 127 9.14 -13.23 -10.93
N ARG A 128 9.17 -12.91 -12.24
CA ARG A 128 9.81 -13.74 -13.26
C ARG A 128 11.25 -13.31 -13.51
N GLU A 129 12.07 -14.26 -13.94
CA GLU A 129 13.44 -13.99 -14.33
C GLU A 129 13.52 -12.95 -15.46
N GLY A 130 14.25 -11.86 -15.22
CA GLY A 130 14.49 -10.81 -16.20
C GLY A 130 13.33 -9.83 -16.42
N GLU A 131 12.24 -9.94 -15.64
CA GLU A 131 11.12 -9.00 -15.66
C GLU A 131 11.11 -8.13 -14.39
N PRO A 132 10.86 -6.83 -14.47
CA PRO A 132 10.61 -6.00 -13.30
C PRO A 132 9.35 -6.50 -12.58
N TRP A 133 9.42 -6.65 -11.26
CA TRP A 133 8.27 -7.17 -10.50
C TRP A 133 7.05 -6.25 -10.58
N GLU A 134 7.28 -4.95 -10.71
CA GLU A 134 6.25 -3.93 -10.81
C GLU A 134 5.38 -4.11 -12.06
N ALA A 135 5.96 -4.62 -13.16
CA ALA A 135 5.25 -4.81 -14.43
C ALA A 135 4.05 -5.74 -14.29
N ARG A 136 4.15 -6.78 -13.44
CA ARG A 136 3.06 -7.72 -13.24
C ARG A 136 1.87 -7.07 -12.55
N VAL A 137 2.11 -6.38 -11.44
CA VAL A 137 1.03 -5.72 -10.68
C VAL A 137 0.48 -4.51 -11.46
N SER A 138 1.33 -3.76 -12.18
CA SER A 138 0.87 -2.75 -13.13
C SER A 138 -0.10 -3.32 -14.17
N GLY A 139 0.16 -4.54 -14.66
CA GLY A 139 -0.73 -5.25 -15.58
C GLY A 139 -2.11 -5.48 -14.98
N TRP A 140 -2.20 -5.87 -13.70
CA TRP A 140 -3.48 -6.07 -13.01
C TRP A 140 -4.27 -4.79 -12.82
N LEU A 141 -3.58 -3.67 -12.61
CA LEU A 141 -4.18 -2.35 -12.41
C LEU A 141 -4.61 -1.70 -13.74
N ALA A 142 -4.07 -2.17 -14.87
CA ALA A 142 -4.36 -1.61 -16.17
C ALA A 142 -5.86 -1.68 -16.50
N GLY A 143 -6.45 -0.54 -16.88
CA GLY A 143 -7.85 -0.43 -17.25
C GLY A 143 -8.84 -0.38 -16.08
N THR A 144 -8.42 -0.52 -14.82
CA THR A 144 -9.32 -0.43 -13.65
C THR A 144 -9.80 1.00 -13.38
N GLY A 145 -9.05 2.02 -13.80
CA GLY A 145 -9.34 3.43 -13.50
C GLY A 145 -9.12 3.83 -12.03
N LEU A 146 -8.57 2.93 -11.21
CA LEU A 146 -8.37 3.16 -9.78
C LEU A 146 -7.00 3.80 -9.48
N ASP A 147 -6.97 4.75 -8.54
CA ASP A 147 -5.73 5.11 -7.87
C ASP A 147 -5.24 3.89 -7.08
N ALA A 148 -3.92 3.71 -7.04
CA ALA A 148 -3.33 2.57 -6.35
C ALA A 148 -2.05 2.94 -5.61
N TRP A 149 -1.90 2.35 -4.43
CA TRP A 149 -0.63 2.25 -3.73
C TRP A 149 -0.34 0.77 -3.46
N VAL A 150 0.65 0.25 -4.16
CA VAL A 150 1.13 -1.12 -4.01
C VAL A 150 2.45 -1.10 -3.25
N VAL A 151 2.50 -1.81 -2.14
CA VAL A 151 3.70 -1.89 -1.31
C VAL A 151 4.17 -3.34 -1.24
N GLN A 152 5.33 -3.63 -1.82
CA GLN A 152 6.03 -4.89 -1.60
C GLN A 152 6.72 -4.85 -0.23
N ARG A 153 6.32 -5.77 0.65
CA ARG A 153 6.86 -5.87 2.01
C ARG A 153 7.96 -6.91 2.12
N GLU A 154 7.89 -7.92 1.27
CA GLU A 154 8.83 -9.02 1.26
C GLU A 154 8.96 -9.60 -0.15
N LEU A 155 10.15 -10.06 -0.47
CA LEU A 155 10.44 -10.85 -1.66
C LEU A 155 11.08 -12.16 -1.19
N ALA A 156 10.34 -13.25 -1.31
CA ALA A 156 10.82 -14.58 -0.97
C ALA A 156 11.40 -15.29 -2.19
N ASP A 157 12.57 -15.92 -2.05
CA ASP A 157 13.04 -16.86 -3.05
C ASP A 157 12.18 -18.14 -3.08
N PRO A 158 12.20 -18.92 -4.18
CA PRO A 158 11.37 -20.11 -4.33
C PRO A 158 11.53 -21.14 -3.20
N ILE A 159 12.72 -21.35 -2.68
CA ILE A 159 12.97 -22.34 -1.62
C ILE A 159 12.40 -21.85 -0.30
N SER A 160 12.69 -20.62 0.08
CA SER A 160 12.17 -19.98 1.28
C SER A 160 10.64 -19.93 1.27
N TYR A 161 10.04 -19.58 0.14
CA TYR A 161 8.59 -19.52 -0.02
C TYR A 161 7.93 -20.90 0.16
N VAL A 162 8.43 -21.93 -0.55
CA VAL A 162 7.91 -23.29 -0.42
C VAL A 162 8.09 -23.82 0.99
N SER A 163 9.25 -23.57 1.61
CA SER A 163 9.53 -24.01 2.99
C SER A 163 8.60 -23.39 4.00
N LEU A 164 8.29 -22.08 3.86
CA LEU A 164 7.34 -21.35 4.71
C LEU A 164 5.98 -22.05 4.71
N TRP A 165 5.44 -22.31 3.54
CA TRP A 165 4.09 -22.85 3.39
C TRP A 165 3.97 -24.34 3.68
N LEU A 166 5.04 -25.12 3.51
CA LEU A 166 5.04 -26.54 3.84
C LEU A 166 5.23 -26.80 5.34
N SER A 167 5.99 -25.94 6.05
CA SER A 167 6.19 -26.10 7.51
C SER A 167 4.88 -26.01 8.31
N ASP A 168 3.91 -25.26 7.81
CA ASP A 168 2.59 -25.07 8.42
C ASP A 168 1.64 -26.26 8.22
N ALA A 169 2.01 -27.20 7.35
CA ALA A 169 1.09 -28.24 6.89
C ALA A 169 0.95 -29.44 7.85
N GLY A 170 1.87 -29.62 8.80
CA GLY A 170 1.85 -30.75 9.74
C GLY A 170 1.97 -32.14 9.09
N GLU A 171 2.55 -32.23 7.90
CA GLU A 171 2.67 -33.43 7.10
C GLU A 171 3.89 -34.29 7.45
N SER A 172 3.95 -35.53 6.90
CA SER A 172 5.11 -36.37 7.02
C SER A 172 6.30 -35.78 6.27
N GLN A 173 7.54 -36.07 6.71
CA GLN A 173 8.75 -35.60 6.06
C GLN A 173 8.82 -36.03 4.57
N GLU A 174 8.33 -37.23 4.27
CA GLU A 174 8.33 -37.78 2.90
C GLU A 174 7.38 -36.98 1.98
N ASP A 175 6.18 -36.63 2.48
CA ASP A 175 5.20 -35.83 1.76
C ASP A 175 5.69 -34.40 1.53
N LEU A 176 6.35 -33.80 2.53
CA LEU A 176 6.95 -32.47 2.43
C LEU A 176 8.02 -32.42 1.32
N VAL A 177 8.93 -33.41 1.27
CA VAL A 177 9.97 -33.49 0.25
C VAL A 177 9.36 -33.67 -1.15
N ARG A 178 8.40 -34.57 -1.28
CA ARG A 178 7.74 -34.83 -2.56
C ARG A 178 7.01 -33.59 -3.08
N ARG A 179 6.20 -32.94 -2.24
CA ARG A 179 5.44 -31.73 -2.60
C ARG A 179 6.35 -30.55 -2.87
N GLY A 180 7.33 -30.34 -2.02
CA GLY A 180 8.32 -29.27 -2.22
C GLY A 180 9.05 -29.40 -3.55
N SER A 181 9.47 -30.62 -3.92
CA SER A 181 10.12 -30.87 -5.21
C SER A 181 9.19 -30.57 -6.38
N GLN A 182 7.93 -31.01 -6.32
CA GLN A 182 6.93 -30.75 -7.37
C GLN A 182 6.67 -29.24 -7.53
N TRP A 183 6.58 -28.51 -6.41
CA TRP A 183 6.34 -27.06 -6.39
C TRP A 183 7.53 -26.29 -6.97
N LEU A 184 8.75 -26.63 -6.56
CA LEU A 184 9.98 -26.03 -7.10
C LEU A 184 10.18 -26.35 -8.59
N ASP A 185 9.79 -27.55 -9.04
CA ASP A 185 9.85 -27.89 -10.47
C ASP A 185 8.84 -27.09 -11.29
N TRP A 186 7.68 -26.79 -10.73
CA TRP A 186 6.73 -25.87 -11.34
C TRP A 186 7.29 -24.46 -11.43
N PHE A 187 7.88 -23.93 -10.35
CA PHE A 187 8.54 -22.62 -10.36
C PHE A 187 9.61 -22.49 -11.43
N ARG A 188 10.46 -23.51 -11.58
CA ARG A 188 11.49 -23.55 -12.64
C ARG A 188 10.88 -23.49 -14.04
N ARG A 189 9.84 -24.28 -14.30
CA ARG A 189 9.13 -24.30 -15.61
C ARG A 189 8.53 -22.96 -15.97
N GLU A 190 7.95 -22.28 -14.98
CA GLU A 190 7.33 -20.96 -15.14
C GLU A 190 8.35 -19.80 -15.05
N ARG A 191 9.66 -20.11 -14.87
CA ARG A 191 10.72 -19.14 -14.72
C ARG A 191 10.48 -18.13 -13.58
N ILE A 192 9.97 -18.62 -12.45
CA ILE A 192 9.68 -17.83 -11.27
C ILE A 192 10.97 -17.66 -10.46
N ALA A 193 11.45 -16.42 -10.38
CA ALA A 193 12.66 -16.04 -9.62
C ALA A 193 12.34 -15.76 -8.14
N GLY A 194 11.11 -15.35 -7.85
CA GLY A 194 10.66 -15.05 -6.50
C GLY A 194 9.17 -14.79 -6.40
N ILE A 195 8.70 -14.65 -5.17
CA ILE A 195 7.32 -14.28 -4.87
C ILE A 195 7.34 -12.99 -4.05
N GLY A 196 6.78 -11.93 -4.60
CA GLY A 196 6.51 -10.70 -3.89
C GLY A 196 5.30 -10.85 -2.99
N MET A 197 5.38 -10.33 -1.77
CA MET A 197 4.30 -10.35 -0.78
C MET A 197 4.06 -8.94 -0.28
N GLY A 198 2.80 -8.52 -0.25
CA GLY A 198 2.53 -7.14 0.13
C GLY A 198 1.06 -6.77 0.24
N LEU A 199 0.85 -5.47 0.14
CA LEU A 199 -0.43 -4.82 0.32
C LEU A 199 -0.77 -3.98 -0.90
N ILE A 200 -2.01 -4.09 -1.36
CA ILE A 200 -2.57 -3.26 -2.43
C ILE A 200 -3.69 -2.41 -1.83
N THR A 201 -3.52 -1.09 -1.85
CA THR A 201 -4.56 -0.11 -1.50
C THR A 201 -5.05 0.55 -2.76
N LEU A 202 -6.36 0.54 -2.98
CA LEU A 202 -7.02 1.10 -4.16
C LEU A 202 -8.04 2.16 -3.74
N ARG A 203 -8.29 3.15 -4.63
CA ARG A 203 -9.35 4.14 -4.45
C ARG A 203 -10.02 4.43 -5.79
N ALA A 204 -11.35 4.34 -5.81
CA ALA A 204 -12.15 4.78 -6.95
C ALA A 204 -12.14 6.31 -7.08
N PRO A 205 -12.21 6.85 -8.31
CA PRO A 205 -12.39 8.29 -8.50
C PRO A 205 -13.68 8.79 -7.83
N ALA A 206 -13.70 10.06 -7.44
CA ALA A 206 -14.92 10.68 -6.92
C ALA A 206 -16.00 10.78 -7.99
N ALA A 207 -17.26 10.97 -7.56
CA ALA A 207 -18.39 11.08 -8.48
C ALA A 207 -18.18 12.25 -9.46
N GLY A 208 -18.23 11.95 -10.76
CA GLY A 208 -18.03 12.94 -11.83
C GLY A 208 -16.57 13.29 -12.13
N GLU A 209 -15.62 12.71 -11.41
CA GLU A 209 -14.20 12.89 -11.67
C GLU A 209 -13.76 12.06 -12.88
N THR A 210 -13.17 12.74 -13.88
CA THR A 210 -12.63 12.09 -15.08
C THR A 210 -11.14 12.44 -15.19
N ARG A 211 -10.27 11.49 -14.85
CA ARG A 211 -8.83 11.65 -14.86
C ARG A 211 -8.10 10.34 -15.04
N ALA A 212 -6.84 10.41 -15.41
CA ALA A 212 -5.96 9.25 -15.37
C ALA A 212 -5.75 8.79 -13.90
N PRO A 213 -5.71 7.48 -13.65
CA PRO A 213 -5.40 6.95 -12.32
C PRO A 213 -3.96 7.28 -11.93
N ASP A 214 -3.74 7.48 -10.64
CA ASP A 214 -2.43 7.66 -10.04
C ASP A 214 -2.01 6.34 -9.35
N GLN A 215 -1.00 5.68 -9.90
CA GLN A 215 -0.58 4.36 -9.46
C GLN A 215 0.89 4.41 -9.02
N VAL A 216 1.14 4.14 -7.75
CA VAL A 216 2.48 4.05 -7.16
C VAL A 216 2.72 2.62 -6.71
N ILE A 217 3.81 2.04 -7.19
CA ILE A 217 4.24 0.68 -6.89
C ILE A 217 5.66 0.80 -6.35
N GLU A 218 5.87 0.40 -5.11
CA GLU A 218 7.16 0.58 -4.45
C GLU A 218 7.47 -0.54 -3.45
N GLU A 219 8.76 -0.72 -3.16
CA GLU A 219 9.23 -1.64 -2.16
C GLU A 219 9.54 -0.90 -0.85
N ILE A 220 8.94 -1.36 0.24
CA ILE A 220 9.14 -0.84 1.59
C ILE A 220 9.36 -2.03 2.51
N THR A 221 10.62 -2.48 2.64
CA THR A 221 11.00 -3.69 3.38
C THR A 221 11.60 -3.40 4.75
N ALA A 222 11.89 -2.12 5.06
CA ALA A 222 12.53 -1.77 6.32
C ALA A 222 11.66 -2.15 7.53
N ALA A 223 12.29 -2.77 8.52
CA ALA A 223 11.65 -3.08 9.79
C ALA A 223 11.25 -1.78 10.52
N GLY A 224 10.02 -1.73 11.04
CA GLY A 224 9.48 -0.56 11.73
C GLY A 224 8.77 0.46 10.84
N GLU A 225 8.78 0.27 9.52
CA GLU A 225 7.96 1.03 8.57
C GLU A 225 6.63 0.31 8.34
N GLU A 226 5.63 0.60 9.17
CA GLU A 226 4.33 -0.06 9.08
C GLU A 226 3.38 0.70 8.15
N VAL A 227 2.78 -0.02 7.19
CA VAL A 227 1.68 0.50 6.37
C VAL A 227 0.37 0.32 7.14
N THR A 228 0.04 1.31 7.97
CA THR A 228 -1.25 1.35 8.67
C THR A 228 -2.36 1.87 7.76
N GLY A 229 -3.63 1.71 8.17
CA GLY A 229 -4.75 2.30 7.44
C GLY A 229 -4.71 3.83 7.41
N TYR A 230 -4.20 4.45 8.47
CA TYR A 230 -3.95 5.90 8.51
C TYR A 230 -2.93 6.31 7.43
N GLU A 231 -1.80 5.62 7.36
CA GLU A 231 -0.77 5.92 6.35
C GLU A 231 -1.27 5.66 4.92
N ALA A 232 -2.02 4.59 4.71
CA ALA A 232 -2.61 4.28 3.40
C ALA A 232 -3.54 5.40 2.91
N LYS A 233 -4.44 5.87 3.80
CA LYS A 233 -5.31 7.02 3.48
C LYS A 233 -4.51 8.29 3.25
N ALA A 234 -3.63 8.62 4.18
CA ALA A 234 -2.82 9.84 4.10
C ALA A 234 -1.95 9.87 2.83
N PHE A 235 -1.44 8.71 2.39
CA PHE A 235 -0.72 8.59 1.12
C PHE A 235 -1.60 8.97 -0.06
N LEU A 236 -2.78 8.35 -0.19
CA LEU A 236 -3.71 8.64 -1.27
C LEU A 236 -4.16 10.11 -1.28
N ASP A 237 -4.39 10.70 -0.09
CA ASP A 237 -4.78 12.11 0.04
C ASP A 237 -3.66 13.06 -0.37
N ARG A 238 -2.41 12.79 0.04
CA ARG A 238 -1.24 13.56 -0.39
C ARG A 238 -1.05 13.50 -1.91
N ARG A 239 -1.27 12.33 -2.53
CA ARG A 239 -1.21 12.17 -3.99
C ARG A 239 -2.28 13.02 -4.68
N THR A 240 -3.52 13.02 -4.14
CA THR A 240 -4.59 13.89 -4.65
C THR A 240 -4.22 15.36 -4.52
N TYR A 241 -3.79 15.79 -3.33
CA TYR A 241 -3.35 17.17 -3.09
C TYR A 241 -2.27 17.62 -4.10
N LEU A 242 -1.22 16.82 -4.28
CA LEU A 242 -0.13 17.14 -5.22
C LEU A 242 -0.58 17.23 -6.68
N ARG A 243 -1.57 16.45 -7.06
CA ARG A 243 -2.13 16.47 -8.41
C ARG A 243 -3.02 17.70 -8.67
N GLU A 244 -3.75 18.14 -7.65
CA GLU A 244 -4.69 19.25 -7.73
C GLU A 244 -4.03 20.61 -7.46
N THR A 245 -2.82 20.64 -6.91
CA THR A 245 -2.10 21.85 -6.51
C THR A 245 -1.06 22.23 -7.56
N SER A 246 -1.23 23.41 -8.21
CA SER A 246 -0.22 23.97 -9.11
C SER A 246 1.03 24.44 -8.35
N ASP A 247 2.11 24.71 -9.10
CA ASP A 247 3.34 25.24 -8.49
C ASP A 247 3.11 26.62 -7.88
N GLU A 248 2.30 27.48 -8.50
CA GLU A 248 1.93 28.79 -7.96
C GLU A 248 1.16 28.63 -6.63
N GLN A 249 0.20 27.72 -6.57
CA GLN A 249 -0.55 27.45 -5.36
C GLN A 249 0.35 26.90 -4.26
N LEU A 250 1.30 26.02 -4.63
CA LEU A 250 2.26 25.43 -3.69
C LEU A 250 3.21 26.48 -3.13
N LEU A 251 3.70 27.41 -3.96
CA LEU A 251 4.51 28.55 -3.53
C LEU A 251 3.76 29.50 -2.59
N ALA A 252 2.46 29.66 -2.78
CA ALA A 252 1.61 30.47 -1.91
C ALA A 252 1.21 29.73 -0.61
N ALA A 253 1.36 28.40 -0.56
CA ALA A 253 0.97 27.60 0.59
C ALA A 253 1.90 27.84 1.80
N ARG A 254 1.33 27.66 3.00
CA ARG A 254 2.07 27.68 4.27
C ARG A 254 2.30 26.25 4.70
N LEU A 255 3.52 25.77 4.53
CA LEU A 255 3.89 24.40 4.82
C LEU A 255 4.47 24.26 6.23
N SER A 256 4.19 23.12 6.85
CA SER A 256 4.78 22.68 8.10
C SER A 256 5.54 21.38 7.91
N THR A 257 6.68 21.26 8.59
CA THR A 257 7.45 20.02 8.62
C THR A 257 6.92 19.11 9.72
N ALA A 258 6.64 17.87 9.37
CA ALA A 258 6.30 16.81 10.32
C ALA A 258 7.48 16.56 11.29
N PRO A 259 7.26 15.91 12.44
CA PRO A 259 8.36 15.43 13.25
C PRO A 259 9.27 14.50 12.44
N VAL A 260 10.50 14.94 12.18
CA VAL A 260 11.50 14.21 11.38
C VAL A 260 12.84 14.16 12.09
N MET A 261 13.65 13.18 11.73
CA MET A 261 15.06 13.08 12.13
C MET A 261 15.94 13.43 10.92
N LEU A 262 16.94 14.28 11.14
CA LEU A 262 18.03 14.52 10.19
C LEU A 262 19.14 13.51 10.46
N GLU A 263 19.48 12.72 9.46
CA GLU A 263 20.57 11.75 9.48
C GLU A 263 21.69 12.25 8.57
N GLN A 264 22.92 12.35 9.10
CA GLN A 264 24.10 12.81 8.36
C GLN A 264 25.07 11.65 8.17
N GLN A 265 25.54 11.48 6.95
CA GLN A 265 26.56 10.49 6.60
C GLN A 265 27.90 11.18 6.42
N SER A 266 28.95 10.67 7.07
CA SER A 266 30.29 11.22 6.99
C SER A 266 31.31 10.13 6.74
N LEU A 267 32.33 10.44 5.96
CA LEU A 267 33.48 9.58 5.73
C LEU A 267 34.75 10.20 6.36
N PRO A 268 35.74 9.38 6.77
CA PRO A 268 37.03 9.88 7.19
C PRO A 268 37.72 10.62 6.05
N GLY A 269 38.15 11.85 6.29
CA GLY A 269 38.97 12.67 5.39
C GLY A 269 40.33 13.01 6.00
N GLU A 270 41.17 13.75 5.30
CA GLU A 270 42.50 14.14 5.76
C GLU A 270 42.46 15.01 7.04
N ASP A 271 41.47 15.90 7.13
CA ASP A 271 41.30 16.84 8.26
C ASP A 271 40.17 16.43 9.24
N GLY A 272 39.76 15.15 9.22
CA GLY A 272 38.67 14.64 10.06
C GLY A 272 37.48 14.10 9.27
N TRP A 273 36.30 14.06 9.91
CA TRP A 273 35.08 13.57 9.27
C TRP A 273 34.51 14.58 8.28
N GLN A 274 34.33 14.17 7.03
CA GLN A 274 33.69 14.97 5.98
C GLN A 274 32.28 14.45 5.72
N GLN A 275 31.29 15.33 5.80
CA GLN A 275 29.90 15.00 5.47
C GLN A 275 29.79 14.75 3.96
N VAL A 276 29.25 13.59 3.57
CA VAL A 276 29.08 13.17 2.18
C VAL A 276 27.62 13.06 1.79
N GLY A 277 26.70 13.12 2.75
CA GLY A 277 25.27 13.09 2.50
C GLY A 277 24.45 13.37 3.73
N ALA A 278 23.20 13.72 3.51
CA ALA A 278 22.20 13.84 4.54
C ALA A 278 20.85 13.35 4.03
N SER A 279 20.02 12.83 4.94
CA SER A 279 18.65 12.46 4.65
C SER A 279 17.75 12.85 5.81
N VAL A 280 16.49 13.10 5.50
CA VAL A 280 15.45 13.33 6.50
C VAL A 280 14.54 12.12 6.53
N ARG A 281 14.30 11.61 7.73
CA ARG A 281 13.42 10.45 7.98
C ARG A 281 12.24 10.86 8.85
N ARG A 282 11.02 10.54 8.42
CA ARG A 282 9.82 10.64 9.26
C ARG A 282 9.68 9.32 10.05
N PRO A 283 9.78 9.33 11.39
CA PRO A 283 9.66 8.11 12.19
C PRO A 283 8.31 7.41 11.97
N GLY A 284 8.33 6.11 11.75
CA GLY A 284 7.13 5.29 11.57
C GLY A 284 6.40 5.48 10.23
N GLY A 285 6.81 6.44 9.40
CA GLY A 285 6.22 6.63 8.08
C GLY A 285 6.81 5.65 7.06
N PRO A 286 5.98 4.86 6.34
CA PRO A 286 6.49 3.95 5.33
C PRO A 286 7.12 4.72 4.18
N GLY A 287 8.34 4.32 3.77
CA GLY A 287 9.10 4.93 2.68
C GLY A 287 9.42 6.42 2.87
N ALA A 288 9.36 6.93 4.11
CA ALA A 288 9.49 8.36 4.40
C ALA A 288 10.94 8.77 4.69
N VAL A 289 11.84 8.49 3.75
CA VAL A 289 13.24 8.94 3.77
C VAL A 289 13.51 9.73 2.49
N VAL A 290 13.99 10.96 2.64
CA VAL A 290 14.33 11.85 1.52
C VAL A 290 15.74 12.36 1.70
N GLY A 291 16.57 12.24 0.65
CA GLY A 291 17.87 12.86 0.60
C GLY A 291 17.75 14.39 0.60
N VAL A 292 18.61 15.06 1.36
CA VAL A 292 18.56 16.51 1.50
C VAL A 292 19.96 17.11 1.38
N ASP A 293 20.04 18.29 0.79
CA ASP A 293 21.20 19.16 0.84
C ASP A 293 21.04 20.21 1.96
N GLU A 294 22.01 21.10 2.09
CA GLU A 294 22.02 22.16 3.10
C GLU A 294 20.85 23.13 2.92
N VAL A 295 20.55 23.50 1.67
CA VAL A 295 19.49 24.47 1.33
C VAL A 295 18.12 23.87 1.65
N PHE A 296 17.88 22.63 1.24
CA PHE A 296 16.61 21.96 1.50
C PHE A 296 16.43 21.64 2.99
N THR A 297 17.51 21.31 3.72
CA THR A 297 17.49 21.18 5.18
C THR A 297 17.05 22.46 5.86
N ALA A 298 17.60 23.61 5.42
CA ALA A 298 17.21 24.93 5.94
C ALA A 298 15.75 25.27 5.58
N LEU A 299 15.30 24.92 4.36
CA LEU A 299 13.90 25.09 3.94
C LEU A 299 12.95 24.32 4.86
N LEU A 300 13.23 23.02 5.09
CA LEU A 300 12.43 22.19 6.01
C LEU A 300 12.38 22.76 7.42
N ALA A 301 13.50 23.26 7.95
CA ALA A 301 13.55 23.88 9.26
C ALA A 301 12.74 25.19 9.33
N GLY A 302 12.62 25.90 8.21
CA GLY A 302 11.83 27.14 8.05
C GLY A 302 10.32 26.88 7.88
N CYS A 303 9.92 25.71 7.39
CA CYS A 303 8.52 25.33 7.19
C CYS A 303 7.81 25.08 8.52
N ARG A 304 7.25 26.14 9.12
CA ARG A 304 6.54 26.13 10.42
C ARG A 304 5.07 26.56 10.30
N GLY A 305 4.51 26.61 9.10
CA GLY A 305 3.14 27.03 8.84
C GLY A 305 2.89 28.54 8.98
N VAL A 306 3.93 29.36 9.15
CA VAL A 306 3.79 30.80 9.45
C VAL A 306 3.79 31.65 8.19
N VAL A 307 4.72 31.40 7.29
CA VAL A 307 4.93 32.18 6.07
C VAL A 307 4.74 31.31 4.82
N PRO A 308 4.37 31.91 3.67
CA PRO A 308 4.31 31.19 2.40
C PRO A 308 5.64 30.54 2.02
N LEU A 309 5.61 29.45 1.28
CA LEU A 309 6.81 28.77 0.77
C LEU A 309 7.69 29.71 -0.05
N ALA A 310 7.09 30.54 -0.92
CA ALA A 310 7.80 31.53 -1.73
C ALA A 310 8.65 32.47 -0.85
N THR A 311 8.09 32.96 0.26
CA THR A 311 8.83 33.85 1.17
C THR A 311 10.04 33.15 1.81
N LEU A 312 9.92 31.88 2.16
CA LEU A 312 11.07 31.11 2.69
C LEU A 312 12.15 30.93 1.63
N ILE A 313 11.76 30.67 0.38
CA ILE A 313 12.67 30.52 -0.75
C ILE A 313 13.39 31.87 -1.03
N GLU A 314 12.69 33.00 -1.03
CA GLU A 314 13.27 34.33 -1.18
C GLU A 314 14.32 34.63 -0.08
N ILE A 315 14.03 34.30 1.17
CA ILE A 315 14.99 34.49 2.29
C ILE A 315 16.23 33.60 2.08
N LEU A 316 16.07 32.34 1.69
CA LEU A 316 17.19 31.44 1.44
C LEU A 316 18.00 31.89 0.20
N ALA A 317 17.35 32.33 -0.86
CA ALA A 317 18.01 32.85 -2.05
C ALA A 317 18.90 34.07 -1.71
N GLY A 318 18.37 35.00 -0.90
CA GLY A 318 19.13 36.15 -0.42
C GLY A 318 20.33 35.74 0.44
N PHE A 319 20.18 34.70 1.29
CA PHE A 319 21.30 34.22 2.12
C PHE A 319 22.41 33.55 1.29
N HIS A 320 22.04 32.79 0.26
CA HIS A 320 23.00 32.09 -0.59
C HIS A 320 23.46 32.92 -1.81
N GLY A 321 22.91 34.11 -2.02
CA GLY A 321 23.28 34.99 -3.14
C GLY A 321 22.88 34.44 -4.50
N VAL A 322 21.76 33.72 -4.59
CA VAL A 322 21.21 33.14 -5.81
C VAL A 322 19.89 33.81 -6.19
N ASP A 323 19.46 33.63 -7.44
CA ASP A 323 18.16 34.11 -7.90
C ASP A 323 17.02 33.32 -7.25
N ALA A 324 15.98 34.02 -6.80
CA ALA A 324 14.87 33.42 -6.05
C ALA A 324 13.98 32.54 -6.94
N ASP A 325 13.75 32.93 -8.19
CA ASP A 325 12.93 32.15 -9.13
C ASP A 325 13.66 30.88 -9.53
N ALA A 326 14.97 30.95 -9.77
CA ALA A 326 15.79 29.77 -10.05
C ALA A 326 15.83 28.81 -8.86
N LEU A 327 15.92 29.32 -7.62
CA LEU A 327 15.86 28.48 -6.42
C LEU A 327 14.47 27.84 -6.25
N ALA A 328 13.39 28.56 -6.56
CA ALA A 328 12.03 28.03 -6.50
C ALA A 328 11.85 26.88 -7.49
N GLU A 329 12.28 27.06 -8.74
CA GLU A 329 12.21 26.00 -9.77
C GLU A 329 13.00 24.74 -9.33
N ALA A 330 14.17 24.92 -8.76
CA ALA A 330 15.00 23.82 -8.27
C ALA A 330 14.43 23.12 -7.02
N ALA A 331 13.79 23.86 -6.11
CA ALA A 331 13.26 23.34 -4.84
C ALA A 331 11.90 22.63 -5.00
N LEU A 332 11.04 23.05 -5.91
CA LEU A 332 9.67 22.53 -6.08
C LEU A 332 9.59 21.01 -6.23
N PRO A 333 10.42 20.32 -7.02
CA PRO A 333 10.41 18.86 -7.08
C PRO A 333 10.66 18.19 -5.74
N ALA A 334 11.65 18.67 -4.97
CA ALA A 334 11.97 18.15 -3.64
C ALA A 334 10.85 18.44 -2.62
N VAL A 335 10.20 19.61 -2.72
CA VAL A 335 9.02 19.95 -1.89
C VAL A 335 7.87 19.00 -2.20
N ARG A 336 7.59 18.73 -3.47
CA ARG A 336 6.55 17.77 -3.89
C ARG A 336 6.85 16.36 -3.39
N GLU A 337 8.10 15.93 -3.48
CA GLU A 337 8.53 14.65 -2.93
C GLU A 337 8.33 14.60 -1.41
N ALA A 338 8.77 15.62 -0.68
CA ALA A 338 8.61 15.70 0.76
C ALA A 338 7.13 15.69 1.20
N ILE A 339 6.23 16.33 0.44
CA ILE A 339 4.78 16.24 0.67
C ILE A 339 4.29 14.82 0.39
N GLY A 340 4.65 14.22 -0.72
CA GLY A 340 4.29 12.85 -1.07
C GLY A 340 4.69 11.83 0.00
N ARG A 341 5.87 12.02 0.60
CA ARG A 341 6.38 11.20 1.70
C ARG A 341 5.83 11.59 3.09
N GLY A 342 5.02 12.65 3.18
CA GLY A 342 4.44 13.12 4.43
C GLY A 342 5.45 13.79 5.37
N ILE A 343 6.55 14.29 4.83
CA ILE A 343 7.56 15.10 5.55
C ILE A 343 7.08 16.55 5.64
N LEU A 344 6.45 17.06 4.58
CA LEU A 344 5.79 18.37 4.55
C LEU A 344 4.28 18.20 4.43
N TYR A 345 3.53 19.12 5.02
CA TYR A 345 2.08 19.21 4.90
C TYR A 345 1.60 20.67 4.99
N GLU A 346 0.44 20.97 4.43
CA GLU A 346 -0.15 22.29 4.52
C GLU A 346 -0.65 22.57 5.95
N ALA A 347 -0.28 23.69 6.54
CA ALA A 347 -0.56 24.04 7.95
C ALA A 347 -2.05 24.05 8.33
N ARG A 348 -2.97 24.17 7.36
CA ARG A 348 -4.43 24.08 7.57
C ARG A 348 -4.95 22.67 7.79
N GLN A 349 -4.13 21.67 7.51
CA GLN A 349 -4.46 20.24 7.62
C GLN A 349 -3.81 19.60 8.85
N ALA A 350 -3.28 20.39 9.78
CA ALA A 350 -2.78 19.83 11.04
C ALA A 350 -3.95 19.12 11.76
N PRO A 351 -3.75 17.86 12.19
CA PRO A 351 -4.78 17.06 12.84
C PRO A 351 -5.29 17.68 14.13
#